data_3bf4afa5bb3e785dfe6f9dde2d8b2838
#
_entry.id   3bf4afa5bb3e785dfe6f9dde2d8b2838
#
_cell.length_a   1.000
_cell.length_b   1.000
_cell.length_c   1.000
_cell.angle_alpha   90.00
_cell.angle_beta   90.00
_cell.angle_gamma   90.00
#
_symmetry.space_group_name_H-M   'P 1'
#
loop_
_entity.id
_entity.type
_entity.pdbx_description
1 polymer ?
#
loop_
_entity_poly.entity_id
_entity_poly.type
_entity_poly.pdbx_seq_one_letter_code
_entity_poly.pdbx_strand_id
1 'polypeptide(L)'
;MLFLAIETSCDETSLALGQVVESQNLGSFWSKINSMEIIAALTSSQVSQHEIFGGVVPELGARLHAENIHWLLEKLLNLAASRLGLTAQDLLLRINMIFVTAEVGLVSALRVGVEFAKSLSYFLEKQTGRKVGWQPVNHLEGHLFSCFYQQVIITDETTGVVYSTRQSLPSFTDEDLFPHLHLLVSGGNTQILWLTSPNQWTIVGRTIDDAAGECFDKIGRMVGLPYPGGVWLSRIAGEEDTNLLNFPLAMKHAESFDVSYSGLKTAVRYFLQKATVPGFKIEQPLTKTELEIVLNSALDQILEPKLQLVKQVCVSAQTVIIEQLVRQFKRAMAHYQPKSIGLSGGVSANPLLRKKIQNLNVKPVLIAHPKLTGDNAIMIGLAGYRLVNLNCNN
;
A
#
# COMPACT_ATOMS: atom_id res chain seq x y z
N MET A 1 14.57 -18.16 -11.84
CA MET A 1 14.99 -16.75 -12.03
C MET A 1 15.12 -16.07 -10.68
N LEU A 2 16.29 -15.51 -10.34
CA LEU A 2 16.49 -14.68 -9.14
C LEU A 2 16.34 -13.21 -9.53
N PHE A 3 15.57 -12.43 -8.77
CA PHE A 3 15.34 -11.02 -9.05
C PHE A 3 15.56 -10.14 -7.82
N LEU A 4 15.97 -8.90 -8.06
CA LEU A 4 15.95 -7.81 -7.10
C LEU A 4 14.82 -6.85 -7.47
N ALA A 5 14.01 -6.45 -6.51
CA ALA A 5 13.01 -5.40 -6.69
C ALA A 5 13.37 -4.17 -5.84
N ILE A 6 13.08 -2.98 -6.37
CA ILE A 6 13.45 -1.67 -5.82
C ILE A 6 12.23 -0.76 -5.82
N GLU A 7 11.89 -0.19 -4.65
CA GLU A 7 10.84 0.80 -4.47
C GLU A 7 11.41 2.06 -3.83
N THR A 8 11.25 3.20 -4.51
CA THR A 8 11.69 4.53 -4.03
C THR A 8 10.73 5.64 -4.47
N SER A 9 9.43 5.36 -4.56
CA SER A 9 8.46 6.32 -5.14
C SER A 9 8.11 7.50 -4.23
N CYS A 10 8.23 7.36 -2.90
CA CYS A 10 7.78 8.37 -1.93
C CYS A 10 8.79 8.52 -0.77
N ASP A 11 8.47 8.00 0.40
CA ASP A 11 9.28 8.14 1.63
C ASP A 11 9.74 6.80 2.22
N GLU A 12 9.61 5.71 1.48
CA GLU A 12 10.17 4.40 1.79
C GLU A 12 11.24 4.01 0.77
N THR A 13 12.45 3.69 1.25
CA THR A 13 13.43 2.95 0.46
C THR A 13 13.26 1.48 0.75
N SER A 14 12.76 0.71 -0.21
CA SER A 14 12.52 -0.72 -0.04
C SER A 14 13.24 -1.56 -1.10
N LEU A 15 13.80 -2.67 -0.66
CA LEU A 15 14.45 -3.67 -1.51
C LEU A 15 13.92 -5.06 -1.18
N ALA A 16 13.67 -5.87 -2.22
CA ALA A 16 13.27 -7.27 -2.06
C ALA A 16 14.05 -8.18 -2.99
N LEU A 17 14.54 -9.27 -2.47
CA LEU A 17 15.14 -10.37 -3.23
C LEU A 17 14.13 -11.52 -3.29
N GLY A 18 13.81 -11.96 -4.50
CA GLY A 18 12.88 -13.06 -4.70
C GLY A 18 13.33 -13.98 -5.80
N GLN A 19 12.81 -15.19 -5.77
CA GLN A 19 13.05 -16.19 -6.82
C GLN A 19 11.73 -16.75 -7.36
N VAL A 20 11.75 -17.04 -8.65
CA VAL A 20 10.70 -17.80 -9.29
C VAL A 20 11.16 -19.24 -9.42
N VAL A 21 10.41 -20.14 -8.82
CA VAL A 21 10.66 -21.57 -9.01
C VAL A 21 9.87 -22.03 -10.22
N GLU A 22 10.58 -22.27 -11.30
CA GLU A 22 10.00 -22.80 -12.54
C GLU A 22 9.38 -24.18 -12.27
N SER A 23 8.06 -24.27 -12.33
CA SER A 23 7.36 -25.53 -12.54
C SER A 23 6.88 -25.55 -14.00
N GLN A 24 7.10 -26.64 -14.68
CA GLN A 24 6.88 -26.79 -16.15
C GLN A 24 5.42 -26.60 -16.60
N ASN A 25 4.45 -26.33 -15.70
CA ASN A 25 3.02 -26.26 -16.03
C ASN A 25 2.26 -25.15 -15.25
N LEU A 26 2.80 -23.95 -15.14
CA LEU A 26 2.06 -22.83 -14.56
C LEU A 26 1.15 -22.17 -15.62
N GLY A 27 -0.06 -22.76 -15.83
CA GLY A 27 -0.99 -22.29 -16.86
C GLY A 27 -1.64 -20.94 -16.57
N SER A 28 -2.00 -20.64 -15.31
CA SER A 28 -2.74 -19.42 -14.94
C SER A 28 -1.84 -18.33 -14.38
N PHE A 29 -2.31 -17.08 -14.49
CA PHE A 29 -1.70 -15.93 -13.81
C PHE A 29 -1.57 -16.14 -12.30
N TRP A 30 -2.62 -16.68 -11.66
CA TRP A 30 -2.63 -17.03 -10.24
C TRP A 30 -1.47 -17.94 -9.85
N SER A 31 -1.31 -19.05 -10.60
CA SER A 31 -0.25 -20.02 -10.33
C SER A 31 1.13 -19.40 -10.51
N LYS A 32 1.32 -18.57 -11.54
CA LYS A 32 2.59 -17.87 -11.82
C LYS A 32 2.97 -16.91 -10.69
N ILE A 33 2.05 -16.05 -10.24
CA ILE A 33 2.36 -15.06 -9.20
C ILE A 33 2.59 -15.71 -7.83
N ASN A 34 1.87 -16.80 -7.53
CA ASN A 34 2.02 -17.52 -6.28
C ASN A 34 3.15 -18.59 -6.32
N SER A 35 3.82 -18.77 -7.45
CA SER A 35 5.06 -19.58 -7.54
C SER A 35 6.30 -18.79 -7.09
N MET A 36 6.18 -17.48 -6.92
CA MET A 36 7.29 -16.66 -6.43
C MET A 36 7.52 -16.89 -4.94
N GLU A 37 8.77 -16.92 -4.56
CA GLU A 37 9.23 -16.95 -3.17
C GLU A 37 10.03 -15.68 -2.89
N ILE A 38 9.63 -14.95 -1.86
CA ILE A 38 10.38 -13.80 -1.37
C ILE A 38 11.40 -14.33 -0.36
N ILE A 39 12.67 -14.24 -0.72
CA ILE A 39 13.78 -14.72 0.11
C ILE A 39 14.02 -13.75 1.27
N ALA A 40 14.04 -12.46 0.95
CA ALA A 40 14.20 -11.40 1.92
C ALA A 40 13.68 -10.08 1.34
N ALA A 41 13.10 -9.23 2.20
CA ALA A 41 12.76 -7.86 1.88
C ALA A 41 13.01 -6.96 3.09
N LEU A 42 13.48 -5.76 2.85
CA LEU A 42 13.75 -4.74 3.85
C LEU A 42 13.21 -3.39 3.37
N THR A 43 12.70 -2.61 4.32
CA THR A 43 12.23 -1.24 4.09
C THR A 43 12.84 -0.31 5.11
N SER A 44 13.35 0.82 4.64
CA SER A 44 13.80 1.95 5.46
C SER A 44 12.82 3.09 5.26
N SER A 45 12.03 3.41 6.29
CA SER A 45 11.07 4.51 6.26
C SER A 45 11.73 5.83 6.63
N GLN A 46 11.33 6.90 5.96
CA GLN A 46 11.78 8.26 6.16
C GLN A 46 10.75 9.11 6.92
N VAL A 47 9.67 8.49 7.45
CA VAL A 47 8.57 9.18 8.15
C VAL A 47 9.09 10.10 9.25
N SER A 48 10.04 9.65 10.09
CA SER A 48 10.59 10.46 11.18
C SER A 48 11.34 11.72 10.71
N GLN A 49 11.96 11.68 9.52
CA GLN A 49 12.63 12.83 8.92
C GLN A 49 11.65 13.81 8.28
N HIS A 50 10.51 13.33 7.81
CA HIS A 50 9.48 14.14 7.17
C HIS A 50 8.45 14.69 8.17
N GLU A 51 8.29 14.05 9.32
CA GLU A 51 7.33 14.44 10.36
C GLU A 51 7.49 15.90 10.81
N ILE A 52 8.73 16.37 10.94
CA ILE A 52 9.05 17.75 11.33
C ILE A 52 8.54 18.81 10.33
N PHE A 53 8.32 18.40 9.07
CA PHE A 53 7.78 19.27 8.01
C PHE A 53 6.26 19.09 7.84
N GLY A 54 5.66 18.13 8.56
CA GLY A 54 4.23 17.79 8.44
C GLY A 54 3.84 17.12 7.12
N GLY A 55 4.79 16.52 6.40
CA GLY A 55 4.59 15.82 5.14
C GLY A 55 5.90 15.63 4.37
N VAL A 56 5.85 14.87 3.27
CA VAL A 56 7.03 14.52 2.48
C VAL A 56 7.61 15.73 1.76
N VAL A 57 8.93 15.92 1.92
CA VAL A 57 9.74 16.92 1.19
C VAL A 57 10.53 16.19 0.10
N PRO A 58 10.22 16.41 -1.21
CA PRO A 58 10.74 15.60 -2.32
C PRO A 58 12.27 15.56 -2.43
N GLU A 59 12.94 16.69 -2.24
CA GLU A 59 14.40 16.79 -2.32
C GLU A 59 15.09 16.05 -1.17
N LEU A 60 14.53 16.15 0.04
CA LEU A 60 15.01 15.41 1.20
C LEU A 60 14.80 13.92 0.99
N GLY A 61 13.62 13.52 0.49
CA GLY A 61 13.31 12.12 0.17
C GLY A 61 14.31 11.52 -0.80
N ALA A 62 14.60 12.20 -1.91
CA ALA A 62 15.56 11.74 -2.90
C ALA A 62 16.98 11.57 -2.30
N ARG A 63 17.42 12.50 -1.47
CA ARG A 63 18.71 12.41 -0.79
C ARG A 63 18.76 11.20 0.16
N LEU A 64 17.72 11.01 0.96
CA LEU A 64 17.65 9.87 1.88
C LEU A 64 17.58 8.52 1.14
N HIS A 65 16.91 8.45 -0.02
CA HIS A 65 16.98 7.25 -0.87
C HIS A 65 18.40 6.96 -1.33
N ALA A 66 19.13 7.97 -1.80
CA ALA A 66 20.50 7.79 -2.24
C ALA A 66 21.45 7.35 -1.10
N GLU A 67 21.24 7.85 0.11
CA GLU A 67 21.98 7.46 1.30
C GLU A 67 21.62 6.02 1.74
N ASN A 68 20.33 5.64 1.67
CA ASN A 68 19.83 4.39 2.22
C ASN A 68 20.01 3.17 1.30
N ILE A 69 19.93 3.33 -0.02
CA ILE A 69 19.79 2.20 -0.96
C ILE A 69 21.02 1.25 -0.92
N HIS A 70 22.22 1.80 -0.73
CA HIS A 70 23.46 1.01 -0.72
C HIS A 70 23.57 0.11 0.51
N TRP A 71 23.45 0.69 1.71
CA TRP A 71 23.55 -0.09 2.94
C TRP A 71 22.36 -1.06 3.08
N LEU A 72 21.20 -0.68 2.56
CA LEU A 72 20.03 -1.56 2.57
C LEU A 72 20.24 -2.78 1.68
N LEU A 73 20.87 -2.59 0.49
CA LEU A 73 21.24 -3.71 -0.39
C LEU A 73 22.25 -4.63 0.28
N GLU A 74 23.29 -4.09 0.89
CA GLU A 74 24.29 -4.88 1.61
C GLU A 74 23.66 -5.71 2.73
N LYS A 75 22.82 -5.08 3.56
CA LYS A 75 22.09 -5.76 4.64
C LYS A 75 21.16 -6.84 4.08
N LEU A 76 20.40 -6.55 3.02
CA LEU A 76 19.51 -7.50 2.37
C LEU A 76 20.27 -8.73 1.86
N LEU A 77 21.37 -8.53 1.16
CA LEU A 77 22.19 -9.62 0.61
C LEU A 77 22.79 -10.49 1.70
N ASN A 78 23.33 -9.90 2.78
CA ASN A 78 23.89 -10.65 3.90
C ASN A 78 22.83 -11.54 4.59
N LEU A 79 21.64 -10.99 4.84
CA LEU A 79 20.53 -11.73 5.47
C LEU A 79 19.99 -12.83 4.55
N ALA A 80 19.80 -12.54 3.28
CA ALA A 80 19.34 -13.52 2.29
C ALA A 80 20.36 -14.64 2.06
N ALA A 81 21.64 -14.28 1.98
CA ALA A 81 22.73 -15.23 1.79
C ALA A 81 22.87 -16.20 2.99
N SER A 82 22.75 -15.69 4.21
CA SER A 82 22.72 -16.51 5.43
C SER A 82 21.60 -17.55 5.40
N ARG A 83 20.41 -17.17 4.92
CA ARG A 83 19.27 -18.10 4.79
C ARG A 83 19.47 -19.17 3.74
N LEU A 84 20.25 -18.89 2.68
CA LEU A 84 20.48 -19.79 1.56
C LEU A 84 21.79 -20.58 1.70
N GLY A 85 22.60 -20.34 2.73
CA GLY A 85 23.93 -20.94 2.88
C GLY A 85 24.92 -20.48 1.80
N LEU A 86 24.83 -19.23 1.35
CA LEU A 86 25.66 -18.60 0.32
C LEU A 86 26.45 -17.42 0.90
N THR A 87 27.39 -16.89 0.12
CA THR A 87 27.96 -15.57 0.41
C THR A 87 27.10 -14.46 -0.21
N ALA A 88 27.16 -13.25 0.35
CA ALA A 88 26.46 -12.10 -0.23
C ALA A 88 26.92 -11.79 -1.66
N GLN A 89 28.21 -11.98 -1.93
CA GLN A 89 28.79 -11.81 -3.27
C GLN A 89 28.28 -12.83 -4.26
N ASP A 90 28.23 -14.12 -3.90
CA ASP A 90 27.68 -15.16 -4.76
C ASP A 90 26.21 -14.92 -5.08
N LEU A 91 25.45 -14.47 -4.08
CA LEU A 91 24.03 -14.18 -4.24
C LEU A 91 23.81 -12.97 -5.15
N LEU A 92 24.58 -11.89 -4.97
CA LEU A 92 24.55 -10.71 -5.83
C LEU A 92 24.81 -11.07 -7.30
N LEU A 93 25.85 -11.88 -7.55
CA LEU A 93 26.24 -12.30 -8.90
C LEU A 93 25.22 -13.26 -9.56
N ARG A 94 24.29 -13.83 -8.80
CA ARG A 94 23.20 -14.69 -9.32
C ARG A 94 21.96 -13.93 -9.75
N ILE A 95 21.86 -12.63 -9.45
CA ILE A 95 20.70 -11.82 -9.88
C ILE A 95 20.61 -11.82 -11.42
N ASN A 96 19.42 -12.09 -11.93
CA ASN A 96 19.13 -12.16 -13.37
C ASN A 96 18.32 -10.97 -13.86
N MET A 97 17.51 -10.38 -12.98
CA MET A 97 16.53 -9.33 -13.31
C MET A 97 16.41 -8.33 -12.17
N ILE A 98 16.27 -7.06 -12.50
CA ILE A 98 16.01 -5.99 -11.55
C ILE A 98 14.67 -5.34 -11.91
N PHE A 99 13.71 -5.34 -11.00
CA PHE A 99 12.46 -4.60 -11.11
C PHE A 99 12.57 -3.31 -10.34
N VAL A 100 12.15 -2.18 -10.92
CA VAL A 100 12.28 -0.89 -10.23
C VAL A 100 11.08 -0.01 -10.52
N THR A 101 10.57 0.65 -9.48
CA THR A 101 9.51 1.64 -9.65
C THR A 101 10.01 2.82 -10.46
N ALA A 102 9.35 3.11 -11.58
CA ALA A 102 9.73 4.18 -12.50
C ALA A 102 8.60 5.15 -12.83
N GLU A 103 7.37 4.80 -12.51
CA GLU A 103 6.18 5.60 -12.78
C GLU A 103 5.30 5.70 -11.55
N VAL A 104 4.61 6.84 -11.42
CA VAL A 104 3.78 7.25 -10.29
C VAL A 104 4.59 7.34 -9.00
N GLY A 105 4.93 8.58 -8.63
CA GLY A 105 5.74 8.90 -7.45
C GLY A 105 6.45 10.24 -7.59
N LEU A 106 7.27 10.58 -6.62
CA LEU A 106 8.09 11.79 -6.64
C LEU A 106 9.23 11.61 -7.65
N VAL A 107 9.30 12.48 -8.67
CA VAL A 107 10.23 12.36 -9.80
C VAL A 107 11.69 12.24 -9.34
N SER A 108 12.10 13.03 -8.37
CA SER A 108 13.46 13.00 -7.83
C SER A 108 13.77 11.68 -7.11
N ALA A 109 12.81 11.14 -6.37
CA ALA A 109 12.91 9.88 -5.65
C ALA A 109 12.95 8.68 -6.62
N LEU A 110 12.04 8.62 -7.60
CA LEU A 110 12.01 7.60 -8.66
C LEU A 110 13.34 7.52 -9.41
N ARG A 111 13.95 8.68 -9.74
CA ARG A 111 15.23 8.72 -10.44
C ARG A 111 16.36 8.03 -9.69
N VAL A 112 16.39 8.13 -8.36
CA VAL A 112 17.41 7.43 -7.54
C VAL A 112 17.32 5.92 -7.75
N GLY A 113 16.12 5.34 -7.61
CA GLY A 113 15.91 3.90 -7.81
C GLY A 113 16.24 3.45 -9.22
N VAL A 114 15.79 4.19 -10.24
CA VAL A 114 16.00 3.84 -11.65
C VAL A 114 17.49 3.90 -12.03
N GLU A 115 18.21 4.94 -11.65
CA GLU A 115 19.65 5.04 -11.96
C GLU A 115 20.47 4.02 -11.17
N PHE A 116 20.04 3.69 -9.95
CA PHE A 116 20.65 2.60 -9.19
C PHE A 116 20.44 1.25 -9.89
N ALA A 117 19.21 0.94 -10.34
CA ALA A 117 18.90 -0.30 -11.05
C ALA A 117 19.72 -0.46 -12.34
N LYS A 118 19.83 0.61 -13.15
CA LYS A 118 20.64 0.63 -14.39
C LYS A 118 22.10 0.39 -14.11
N SER A 119 22.66 1.10 -13.12
CA SER A 119 24.07 0.99 -12.75
C SER A 119 24.41 -0.40 -12.22
N LEU A 120 23.53 -0.98 -11.39
CA LEU A 120 23.70 -2.32 -10.86
C LEU A 120 23.59 -3.38 -11.98
N SER A 121 22.61 -3.25 -12.88
CA SER A 121 22.46 -4.12 -14.05
C SER A 121 23.74 -4.13 -14.89
N TYR A 122 24.26 -2.96 -15.24
CA TYR A 122 25.52 -2.83 -15.99
C TYR A 122 26.73 -3.44 -15.26
N PHE A 123 26.85 -3.17 -13.95
CA PHE A 123 27.92 -3.76 -13.13
C PHE A 123 27.87 -5.29 -13.15
N LEU A 124 26.70 -5.87 -12.92
CA LEU A 124 26.50 -7.31 -12.90
C LEU A 124 26.78 -7.96 -14.27
N GLU A 125 26.41 -7.32 -15.36
CA GLU A 125 26.74 -7.77 -16.73
C GLU A 125 28.26 -7.82 -16.94
N LYS A 126 28.98 -6.79 -16.50
CA LYS A 126 30.46 -6.75 -16.60
C LYS A 126 31.13 -7.81 -15.74
N GLN A 127 30.63 -8.06 -14.53
CA GLN A 127 31.23 -9.05 -13.61
C GLN A 127 30.95 -10.50 -14.04
N THR A 128 29.78 -10.76 -14.62
CA THR A 128 29.33 -12.13 -14.87
C THR A 128 29.44 -12.56 -16.33
N GLY A 129 29.59 -11.62 -17.25
CA GLY A 129 29.51 -11.87 -18.69
C GLY A 129 28.09 -12.27 -19.18
N ARG A 130 27.06 -12.25 -18.29
CA ARG A 130 25.68 -12.59 -18.61
C ARG A 130 24.86 -11.30 -18.74
N LYS A 131 23.85 -11.32 -19.60
CA LYS A 131 22.87 -10.24 -19.62
C LYS A 131 22.06 -10.25 -18.33
N VAL A 132 21.99 -9.10 -17.66
CA VAL A 132 21.16 -8.87 -16.49
C VAL A 132 20.12 -7.81 -16.85
N GLY A 133 18.85 -8.20 -16.98
CA GLY A 133 17.79 -7.28 -17.35
C GLY A 133 17.42 -6.33 -16.23
N TRP A 134 16.89 -5.17 -16.59
CA TRP A 134 16.12 -4.33 -15.67
C TRP A 134 14.81 -3.93 -16.33
N GLN A 135 13.74 -3.82 -15.53
CA GLN A 135 12.38 -3.55 -16.00
C GLN A 135 11.76 -2.44 -15.15
N PRO A 136 11.37 -1.32 -15.77
CA PRO A 136 10.57 -0.31 -15.09
C PRO A 136 9.17 -0.86 -14.78
N VAL A 137 8.65 -0.50 -13.62
CA VAL A 137 7.34 -0.92 -13.09
C VAL A 137 6.56 0.30 -12.66
N ASN A 138 5.27 0.31 -12.94
CA ASN A 138 4.36 1.33 -12.43
C ASN A 138 3.99 1.01 -10.97
N HIS A 139 4.15 1.99 -10.09
CA HIS A 139 3.88 1.85 -8.65
C HIS A 139 2.45 1.35 -8.34
N LEU A 140 1.44 1.88 -9.06
CA LEU A 140 0.05 1.47 -8.86
C LEU A 140 -0.21 0.04 -9.32
N GLU A 141 0.52 -0.46 -10.31
CA GLU A 141 0.49 -1.87 -10.66
C GLU A 141 1.07 -2.73 -9.55
N GLY A 142 2.11 -2.25 -8.84
CA GLY A 142 2.62 -2.90 -7.64
C GLY A 142 1.51 -3.13 -6.62
N HIS A 143 0.81 -2.07 -6.24
CA HIS A 143 -0.33 -2.18 -5.34
C HIS A 143 -1.43 -3.10 -5.89
N LEU A 144 -1.83 -2.91 -7.16
CA LEU A 144 -2.87 -3.71 -7.79
C LEU A 144 -2.58 -5.21 -7.69
N PHE A 145 -1.37 -5.63 -8.07
CA PHE A 145 -1.03 -7.05 -8.11
C PHE A 145 -0.65 -7.65 -6.75
N SER A 146 -0.42 -6.84 -5.73
CA SER A 146 -0.13 -7.31 -4.37
C SER A 146 -1.25 -8.16 -3.76
N CYS A 147 -2.52 -7.91 -4.13
CA CYS A 147 -3.66 -8.67 -3.61
C CYS A 147 -3.75 -10.09 -4.20
N PHE A 148 -3.14 -10.36 -5.36
CA PHE A 148 -3.12 -11.68 -5.95
C PHE A 148 -2.05 -12.60 -5.32
N TYR A 149 -1.11 -12.02 -4.57
CA TYR A 149 -0.08 -12.80 -3.86
C TYR A 149 -0.59 -13.22 -2.49
N GLN A 150 -0.84 -14.50 -2.32
CA GLN A 150 -1.51 -15.05 -1.13
C GLN A 150 -0.60 -16.02 -0.33
N GLN A 151 0.70 -16.06 -0.62
CA GLN A 151 1.65 -16.83 0.19
C GLN A 151 1.78 -16.26 1.61
N VAL A 152 2.20 -17.07 2.56
CA VAL A 152 2.42 -16.63 3.93
C VAL A 152 3.59 -15.65 3.98
N ILE A 153 3.35 -14.48 4.54
CA ILE A 153 4.37 -13.43 4.74
C ILE A 153 4.76 -13.45 6.22
N ILE A 154 6.04 -13.64 6.46
CA ILE A 154 6.63 -13.69 7.80
C ILE A 154 7.58 -12.50 7.96
N THR A 155 7.58 -11.91 9.16
CA THR A 155 8.61 -10.94 9.57
C THR A 155 9.46 -11.57 10.65
N ASP A 156 10.76 -11.62 10.44
CA ASP A 156 11.71 -11.92 11.50
C ASP A 156 11.84 -10.70 12.41
N GLU A 157 11.32 -10.79 13.62
CA GLU A 157 11.27 -9.67 14.56
C GLU A 157 12.67 -9.21 15.01
N THR A 158 13.67 -10.10 14.95
CA THR A 158 15.04 -9.78 15.36
C THR A 158 15.77 -8.95 14.32
N THR A 159 15.60 -9.28 13.03
CA THR A 159 16.32 -8.65 11.92
C THR A 159 15.48 -7.62 11.16
N GLY A 160 14.15 -7.67 11.33
CA GLY A 160 13.20 -6.87 10.56
C GLY A 160 12.99 -7.36 9.11
N VAL A 161 13.58 -8.49 8.74
CA VAL A 161 13.45 -9.07 7.40
C VAL A 161 12.05 -9.64 7.20
N VAL A 162 11.46 -9.27 6.07
CA VAL A 162 10.21 -9.87 5.57
C VAL A 162 10.55 -10.93 4.52
N TYR A 163 9.94 -12.09 4.62
CA TYR A 163 10.10 -13.17 3.64
C TYR A 163 8.79 -13.95 3.48
N SER A 164 8.68 -14.76 2.43
CA SER A 164 7.51 -15.62 2.27
C SER A 164 7.84 -17.09 2.46
N THR A 165 6.82 -17.85 2.85
CA THR A 165 6.85 -19.31 2.82
C THR A 165 5.70 -19.82 2.00
N ARG A 166 5.93 -20.91 1.29
CA ARG A 166 4.91 -21.55 0.46
C ARG A 166 3.87 -22.22 1.34
N GLN A 167 2.63 -22.07 0.92
CA GLN A 167 1.51 -22.84 1.45
C GLN A 167 0.67 -23.39 0.31
N SER A 168 -0.11 -24.43 0.61
CA SER A 168 -1.13 -24.90 -0.30
C SER A 168 -2.24 -23.86 -0.41
N LEU A 169 -2.43 -23.30 -1.61
CA LEU A 169 -3.46 -22.31 -1.90
C LEU A 169 -4.57 -22.94 -2.75
N PRO A 170 -5.80 -22.41 -2.69
CA PRO A 170 -6.80 -22.73 -3.69
C PRO A 170 -6.24 -22.48 -5.09
N SER A 171 -6.52 -23.38 -6.03
CA SER A 171 -6.14 -23.16 -7.41
C SER A 171 -7.22 -22.36 -8.12
N PHE A 172 -6.84 -21.24 -8.73
CA PHE A 172 -7.73 -20.45 -9.57
C PHE A 172 -7.19 -20.43 -11.00
N THR A 173 -8.09 -20.57 -11.95
CA THR A 173 -7.83 -20.27 -13.37
C THR A 173 -8.01 -18.77 -13.61
N ASP A 174 -7.55 -18.26 -14.75
CA ASP A 174 -7.81 -16.89 -15.13
C ASP A 174 -9.32 -16.66 -15.35
N GLU A 175 -10.06 -17.67 -15.77
CA GLU A 175 -11.51 -17.62 -15.93
C GLU A 175 -12.26 -17.53 -14.59
N ASP A 176 -11.71 -18.04 -13.50
CA ASP A 176 -12.30 -17.93 -12.16
C ASP A 176 -12.11 -16.53 -11.59
N LEU A 177 -11.01 -15.85 -11.95
CA LEU A 177 -10.64 -14.56 -11.40
C LEU A 177 -11.14 -13.39 -12.25
N PHE A 178 -11.14 -13.52 -13.55
CA PHE A 178 -11.49 -12.40 -14.44
C PHE A 178 -12.85 -12.61 -15.11
N PRO A 179 -13.64 -11.55 -15.31
CA PRO A 179 -13.31 -10.17 -14.99
C PRO A 179 -13.29 -9.89 -13.48
N HIS A 180 -12.36 -9.01 -13.05
CA HIS A 180 -12.06 -8.65 -11.66
C HIS A 180 -12.33 -7.16 -11.40
N LEU A 181 -12.98 -6.82 -10.28
CA LEU A 181 -13.15 -5.44 -9.85
C LEU A 181 -12.25 -5.17 -8.65
N HIS A 182 -11.42 -4.14 -8.75
CA HIS A 182 -10.41 -3.83 -7.74
C HIS A 182 -10.62 -2.45 -7.14
N LEU A 183 -10.52 -2.35 -5.82
CA LEU A 183 -10.46 -1.09 -5.08
C LEU A 183 -9.02 -0.83 -4.65
N LEU A 184 -8.36 0.13 -5.31
CA LEU A 184 -7.02 0.59 -4.98
C LEU A 184 -7.13 1.88 -4.18
N VAL A 185 -6.65 1.88 -2.92
CA VAL A 185 -6.80 3.00 -1.98
C VAL A 185 -5.49 3.22 -1.22
N SER A 186 -4.76 4.28 -1.55
CA SER A 186 -3.49 4.64 -0.92
C SER A 186 -3.49 6.07 -0.38
N GLY A 187 -2.35 6.56 0.08
CA GLY A 187 -2.15 7.95 0.49
C GLY A 187 -2.51 8.94 -0.60
N GLY A 188 -1.99 8.73 -1.81
CA GLY A 188 -2.17 9.64 -2.96
C GLY A 188 -3.18 9.16 -4.01
N ASN A 189 -3.70 7.94 -3.93
CA ASN A 189 -4.56 7.38 -4.98
C ASN A 189 -5.82 6.72 -4.42
N THR A 190 -6.94 6.93 -5.11
CA THR A 190 -8.20 6.25 -4.85
C THR A 190 -8.85 5.94 -6.17
N GLN A 191 -8.91 4.65 -6.55
CA GLN A 191 -9.37 4.21 -7.86
C GLN A 191 -10.19 2.91 -7.73
N ILE A 192 -11.21 2.78 -8.59
CA ILE A 192 -11.91 1.53 -8.86
C ILE A 192 -11.49 1.09 -10.26
N LEU A 193 -10.91 -0.10 -10.35
CA LEU A 193 -10.34 -0.65 -11.57
C LEU A 193 -11.16 -1.85 -12.02
N TRP A 194 -11.45 -1.91 -13.32
CA TRP A 194 -12.07 -3.04 -13.96
C TRP A 194 -11.04 -3.80 -14.80
N LEU A 195 -10.74 -5.03 -14.43
CA LEU A 195 -9.76 -5.87 -15.11
C LEU A 195 -10.50 -6.96 -15.89
N THR A 196 -10.34 -6.97 -17.21
CA THR A 196 -10.85 -8.05 -18.07
C THR A 196 -9.88 -9.22 -18.15
N SER A 197 -8.59 -8.95 -17.90
CA SER A 197 -7.52 -9.95 -17.82
C SER A 197 -6.36 -9.40 -16.97
N PRO A 198 -5.32 -10.21 -16.65
CA PRO A 198 -4.13 -9.69 -15.95
C PRO A 198 -3.42 -8.53 -16.65
N ASN A 199 -3.66 -8.36 -17.95
CA ASN A 199 -2.97 -7.39 -18.81
C ASN A 199 -3.83 -6.24 -19.28
N GLN A 200 -5.12 -6.29 -18.98
CA GLN A 200 -6.06 -5.32 -19.50
C GLN A 200 -7.00 -4.83 -18.40
N TRP A 201 -6.89 -3.56 -18.07
CA TRP A 201 -7.75 -2.89 -17.09
C TRP A 201 -8.06 -1.47 -17.48
N THR A 202 -9.13 -0.97 -16.91
CA THR A 202 -9.57 0.43 -17.05
C THR A 202 -9.96 0.99 -15.69
N ILE A 203 -9.75 2.29 -15.52
CA ILE A 203 -10.25 3.03 -14.35
C ILE A 203 -11.73 3.32 -14.59
N VAL A 204 -12.61 2.81 -13.76
CA VAL A 204 -14.06 3.00 -13.86
C VAL A 204 -14.61 3.97 -12.81
N GLY A 205 -13.84 4.26 -11.77
CA GLY A 205 -14.11 5.27 -10.76
C GLY A 205 -12.82 5.74 -10.12
N ARG A 206 -12.79 7.00 -9.69
CA ARG A 206 -11.63 7.60 -9.03
C ARG A 206 -12.05 8.70 -8.06
N THR A 207 -11.13 9.16 -7.24
CA THR A 207 -11.36 10.43 -6.54
C THR A 207 -11.29 11.61 -7.51
N ILE A 208 -12.17 12.58 -7.31
CA ILE A 208 -12.20 13.83 -8.09
C ILE A 208 -11.51 14.99 -7.37
N ASP A 209 -11.05 14.74 -6.13
CA ASP A 209 -10.34 15.71 -5.31
C ASP A 209 -9.26 15.01 -4.45
N ASP A 210 -9.32 15.06 -3.12
CA ASP A 210 -8.37 14.38 -2.25
C ASP A 210 -8.48 12.85 -2.40
N ALA A 211 -7.36 12.12 -2.32
CA ALA A 211 -7.40 10.68 -2.12
C ALA A 211 -7.94 10.35 -0.70
N ALA A 212 -8.45 9.12 -0.52
CA ALA A 212 -8.97 8.70 0.78
C ALA A 212 -7.91 8.78 1.88
N GLY A 213 -6.68 8.30 1.62
CA GLY A 213 -5.58 8.39 2.59
C GLY A 213 -5.19 9.83 2.91
N GLU A 214 -5.11 10.68 1.90
CA GLU A 214 -4.89 12.12 2.07
C GLU A 214 -5.98 12.78 2.92
N CYS A 215 -7.24 12.38 2.74
CA CYS A 215 -8.35 12.87 3.57
C CYS A 215 -8.19 12.41 5.02
N PHE A 216 -7.82 11.14 5.26
CA PHE A 216 -7.51 10.60 6.58
C PHE A 216 -6.39 11.41 7.26
N ASP A 217 -5.28 11.66 6.57
CA ASP A 217 -4.14 12.41 7.09
C ASP A 217 -4.50 13.85 7.42
N LYS A 218 -5.21 14.54 6.54
CA LYS A 218 -5.64 15.93 6.75
C LYS A 218 -6.59 16.06 7.94
N ILE A 219 -7.54 15.14 8.12
CA ILE A 219 -8.45 15.16 9.27
C ILE A 219 -7.69 14.80 10.55
N GLY A 220 -6.81 13.80 10.51
CA GLY A 220 -5.95 13.45 11.65
C GLY A 220 -5.14 14.66 12.13
N ARG A 221 -4.53 15.41 11.21
CA ARG A 221 -3.81 16.64 11.51
C ARG A 221 -4.70 17.71 12.17
N MET A 222 -5.96 17.89 11.70
CA MET A 222 -6.88 18.86 12.30
C MET A 222 -7.17 18.59 13.77
N VAL A 223 -7.16 17.33 14.20
CA VAL A 223 -7.37 16.93 15.61
C VAL A 223 -6.08 16.69 16.38
N GLY A 224 -4.92 17.07 15.81
CA GLY A 224 -3.62 17.05 16.49
C GLY A 224 -2.93 15.69 16.52
N LEU A 225 -3.29 14.75 15.63
CA LEU A 225 -2.60 13.46 15.53
C LEU A 225 -1.23 13.61 14.86
N PRO A 226 -0.24 12.77 15.24
CA PRO A 226 1.08 12.77 14.60
C PRO A 226 1.00 12.37 13.13
N TYR A 227 2.00 12.73 12.35
CA TYR A 227 2.17 12.25 10.96
C TYR A 227 2.67 10.78 10.93
N PRO A 228 2.11 9.93 10.03
CA PRO A 228 0.95 10.15 9.18
C PRO A 228 -0.38 10.02 9.96
N GLY A 229 -1.20 11.07 9.89
CA GLY A 229 -2.41 11.21 10.70
C GLY A 229 -3.46 10.13 10.48
N GLY A 230 -3.56 9.61 9.25
CA GLY A 230 -4.53 8.59 8.86
C GLY A 230 -4.30 7.25 9.57
N VAL A 231 -3.06 6.88 9.81
CA VAL A 231 -2.72 5.66 10.55
C VAL A 231 -3.23 5.75 11.99
N TRP A 232 -3.00 6.89 12.65
CA TRP A 232 -3.47 7.13 14.01
C TRP A 232 -4.99 7.22 14.08
N LEU A 233 -5.60 7.97 13.13
CA LEU A 233 -7.05 8.08 13.05
C LEU A 233 -7.69 6.70 12.91
N SER A 234 -7.19 5.86 12.02
CA SER A 234 -7.68 4.50 11.81
C SER A 234 -7.53 3.61 13.06
N ARG A 235 -6.41 3.71 13.78
CA ARG A 235 -6.20 2.97 15.04
C ARG A 235 -7.14 3.44 16.14
N ILE A 236 -7.36 4.75 16.29
CA ILE A 236 -8.25 5.32 17.29
C ILE A 236 -9.71 4.94 17.02
N ALA A 237 -10.13 4.97 15.75
CA ALA A 237 -11.47 4.62 15.35
C ALA A 237 -11.73 3.09 15.39
N GLY A 238 -10.69 2.27 15.20
CA GLY A 238 -10.81 0.81 15.19
C GLY A 238 -11.81 0.30 14.14
N GLU A 239 -12.69 -0.60 14.54
CA GLU A 239 -13.76 -1.14 13.71
C GLU A 239 -15.13 -0.44 13.92
N GLU A 240 -15.14 0.67 14.65
CA GLU A 240 -16.36 1.45 14.90
C GLU A 240 -16.93 1.99 13.58
N ASP A 241 -18.22 1.78 13.39
CA ASP A 241 -18.96 2.10 12.15
C ASP A 241 -20.15 3.01 12.43
N THR A 242 -19.91 4.14 13.08
CA THR A 242 -20.95 5.09 13.48
C THR A 242 -20.55 6.52 13.16
N ASN A 243 -21.38 7.22 12.38
CA ASN A 243 -21.21 8.66 12.13
C ASN A 243 -21.82 9.48 13.27
N LEU A 244 -21.17 9.51 14.42
CA LEU A 244 -21.63 10.17 15.65
C LEU A 244 -21.90 11.68 15.48
N LEU A 245 -21.13 12.33 14.61
CA LEU A 245 -21.21 13.77 14.39
C LEU A 245 -22.02 14.15 13.14
N ASN A 246 -22.69 13.18 12.52
CA ASN A 246 -23.52 13.37 11.33
C ASN A 246 -22.82 14.10 10.18
N PHE A 247 -21.53 13.78 9.93
CA PHE A 247 -20.82 14.36 8.79
C PHE A 247 -21.44 13.97 7.46
N PRO A 248 -21.40 14.85 6.46
CA PRO A 248 -22.07 14.62 5.20
C PRO A 248 -21.37 13.54 4.36
N LEU A 249 -22.16 12.71 3.71
CA LEU A 249 -21.72 11.73 2.74
C LEU A 249 -21.93 12.31 1.33
N ALA A 250 -20.82 12.54 0.61
CA ALA A 250 -20.85 13.11 -0.74
C ALA A 250 -21.29 12.10 -1.82
N MET A 251 -21.50 12.55 -3.04
CA MET A 251 -21.76 11.75 -4.25
C MET A 251 -22.93 10.75 -4.14
N LYS A 252 -23.95 11.05 -3.33
CA LYS A 252 -25.10 10.13 -3.11
C LYS A 252 -25.87 9.82 -4.40
N HIS A 253 -25.98 10.79 -5.29
CA HIS A 253 -26.76 10.73 -6.53
C HIS A 253 -25.90 10.84 -7.80
N ALA A 254 -24.58 10.68 -7.68
CA ALA A 254 -23.69 10.71 -8.85
C ALA A 254 -23.95 9.50 -9.76
N GLU A 255 -23.95 9.70 -11.07
CA GLU A 255 -24.04 8.60 -12.02
C GLU A 255 -22.73 7.82 -12.13
N SER A 256 -21.59 8.51 -11.97
CA SER A 256 -20.26 7.89 -11.94
C SER A 256 -20.00 7.05 -10.66
N PHE A 257 -18.95 6.25 -10.69
CA PHE A 257 -18.44 5.53 -9.52
C PHE A 257 -17.36 6.31 -8.77
N ASP A 258 -17.21 7.60 -9.06
CA ASP A 258 -16.23 8.47 -8.44
C ASP A 258 -16.56 8.74 -6.96
N VAL A 259 -15.52 9.13 -6.21
CA VAL A 259 -15.61 9.57 -4.81
C VAL A 259 -15.09 11.00 -4.65
N SER A 260 -15.52 11.68 -3.58
CA SER A 260 -15.07 13.05 -3.26
C SER A 260 -15.00 13.23 -1.74
N TYR A 261 -13.92 13.80 -1.25
CA TYR A 261 -13.67 13.99 0.17
C TYR A 261 -13.51 15.45 0.60
N SER A 262 -13.42 16.38 -0.35
CA SER A 262 -13.24 17.82 -0.04
C SER A 262 -14.38 18.38 0.82
N GLY A 263 -15.62 17.92 0.57
CA GLY A 263 -16.79 18.31 1.36
C GLY A 263 -16.73 17.80 2.80
N LEU A 264 -16.30 16.55 3.00
CA LEU A 264 -16.11 15.99 4.35
C LEU A 264 -15.05 16.76 5.13
N LYS A 265 -13.88 16.97 4.53
CA LYS A 265 -12.78 17.74 5.13
C LYS A 265 -13.24 19.12 5.58
N THR A 266 -13.99 19.81 4.70
CA THR A 266 -14.54 21.14 4.99
C THR A 266 -15.55 21.08 6.13
N ALA A 267 -16.44 20.09 6.16
CA ALA A 267 -17.42 19.91 7.23
C ALA A 267 -16.75 19.66 8.59
N VAL A 268 -15.72 18.80 8.63
CA VAL A 268 -14.92 18.55 9.84
C VAL A 268 -14.28 19.86 10.32
N ARG A 269 -13.65 20.61 9.43
CA ARG A 269 -12.99 21.88 9.79
C ARG A 269 -13.97 22.88 10.37
N TYR A 270 -15.14 23.10 9.74
CA TYR A 270 -16.17 24.01 10.27
C TYR A 270 -16.77 23.53 11.59
N PHE A 271 -16.96 22.21 11.74
CA PHE A 271 -17.39 21.64 13.01
C PHE A 271 -16.39 21.95 14.14
N LEU A 272 -15.11 21.71 13.91
CA LEU A 272 -14.04 21.96 14.88
C LEU A 272 -13.87 23.46 15.19
N GLN A 273 -14.06 24.34 14.20
CA GLN A 273 -14.02 25.80 14.42
C GLN A 273 -15.15 26.30 15.33
N LYS A 274 -16.30 25.64 15.31
CA LYS A 274 -17.46 26.00 16.15
C LYS A 274 -17.46 25.26 17.49
N ALA A 275 -16.60 24.27 17.66
CA ALA A 275 -16.53 23.51 18.89
C ALA A 275 -15.94 24.35 20.03
N THR A 276 -16.75 24.61 21.06
CA THR A 276 -16.34 25.32 22.27
C THR A 276 -15.91 24.34 23.35
N VAL A 277 -14.90 23.53 23.04
CA VAL A 277 -14.40 22.50 23.96
C VAL A 277 -13.15 23.00 24.66
N PRO A 278 -13.13 23.06 26.01
CA PRO A 278 -11.97 23.52 26.77
C PRO A 278 -10.70 22.72 26.40
N GLY A 279 -9.59 23.44 26.21
CA GLY A 279 -8.30 22.83 25.89
C GLY A 279 -8.14 22.33 24.46
N PHE A 280 -9.19 22.34 23.61
CA PHE A 280 -9.08 21.97 22.22
C PHE A 280 -8.71 23.18 21.33
N LYS A 281 -7.71 22.98 20.46
CA LYS A 281 -7.36 23.90 19.36
C LYS A 281 -7.06 23.05 18.12
N ILE A 282 -7.55 23.53 16.97
CA ILE A 282 -7.30 22.88 15.67
C ILE A 282 -5.80 22.82 15.41
N GLU A 283 -5.34 21.66 14.92
CA GLU A 283 -3.94 21.39 14.56
C GLU A 283 -2.96 21.53 15.76
N GLN A 284 -3.45 21.61 16.99
CA GLN A 284 -2.58 21.54 18.15
C GLN A 284 -2.22 20.08 18.43
N PRO A 285 -0.93 19.70 18.41
CA PRO A 285 -0.51 18.32 18.66
C PRO A 285 -1.01 17.80 20.00
N LEU A 286 -1.46 16.55 20.03
CA LEU A 286 -1.72 15.84 21.27
C LEU A 286 -0.41 15.46 21.95
N THR A 287 -0.40 15.55 23.27
CA THR A 287 0.70 15.00 24.06
C THR A 287 0.70 13.48 23.96
N LYS A 288 1.84 12.85 24.29
CA LYS A 288 1.96 11.38 24.27
C LYS A 288 0.91 10.73 25.18
N THR A 289 0.67 11.28 26.37
CA THR A 289 -0.35 10.77 27.31
C THR A 289 -1.76 10.89 26.74
N GLU A 290 -2.12 12.04 26.16
CA GLU A 290 -3.42 12.25 25.51
C GLU A 290 -3.65 11.26 24.37
N LEU A 291 -2.62 11.03 23.55
CA LEU A 291 -2.68 10.06 22.43
C LEU A 291 -2.90 8.63 22.96
N GLU A 292 -2.20 8.22 24.02
CA GLU A 292 -2.38 6.90 24.65
C GLU A 292 -3.81 6.74 25.22
N ILE A 293 -4.37 7.78 25.85
CA ILE A 293 -5.75 7.75 26.36
C ILE A 293 -6.75 7.54 25.21
N VAL A 294 -6.67 8.38 24.17
CA VAL A 294 -7.61 8.30 23.03
C VAL A 294 -7.52 6.96 22.30
N LEU A 295 -6.31 6.42 22.21
CA LEU A 295 -6.06 5.14 21.52
C LEU A 295 -6.63 3.94 22.29
N ASN A 296 -6.44 3.91 23.62
CA ASN A 296 -6.68 2.70 24.42
C ASN A 296 -8.00 2.70 25.19
N SER A 297 -8.73 3.84 25.24
CA SER A 297 -9.98 3.94 26.00
C SER A 297 -11.21 3.86 25.08
N ALA A 298 -12.28 3.23 25.51
CA ALA A 298 -13.57 3.34 24.86
C ALA A 298 -14.12 4.78 25.01
N LEU A 299 -15.01 5.19 24.10
CA LEU A 299 -15.49 6.60 24.07
C LEU A 299 -16.16 7.03 25.37
N ASP A 300 -16.94 6.15 25.98
CA ASP A 300 -17.65 6.38 27.25
C ASP A 300 -16.73 6.41 28.47
N GLN A 301 -15.51 5.90 28.35
CA GLN A 301 -14.48 5.90 29.39
C GLN A 301 -13.59 7.15 29.38
N ILE A 302 -13.62 7.94 28.31
CA ILE A 302 -12.84 9.16 28.19
C ILE A 302 -13.60 10.30 28.91
N LEU A 303 -13.07 10.78 30.02
CA LEU A 303 -13.70 11.83 30.81
C LEU A 303 -13.37 13.24 30.30
N GLU A 304 -12.24 13.42 29.63
CA GLU A 304 -11.79 14.72 29.15
C GLU A 304 -12.51 15.10 27.84
N PRO A 305 -13.27 16.22 27.81
CA PRO A 305 -14.07 16.60 26.65
C PRO A 305 -13.27 16.79 25.36
N LYS A 306 -12.02 17.28 25.45
CA LYS A 306 -11.11 17.40 24.32
C LYS A 306 -10.85 16.05 23.66
N LEU A 307 -10.54 15.03 24.46
CA LEU A 307 -10.19 13.70 23.97
C LEU A 307 -11.41 12.94 23.45
N GLN A 308 -12.60 13.16 24.08
CA GLN A 308 -13.86 12.66 23.54
C GLN A 308 -14.13 13.22 22.14
N LEU A 309 -13.95 14.55 21.96
CA LEU A 309 -14.11 15.20 20.66
C LEU A 309 -13.17 14.59 19.61
N VAL A 310 -11.89 14.41 19.94
CA VAL A 310 -10.91 13.79 19.04
C VAL A 310 -11.39 12.40 18.59
N LYS A 311 -11.79 11.55 19.55
CA LYS A 311 -12.27 10.21 19.24
C LYS A 311 -13.54 10.21 18.40
N GLN A 312 -14.52 11.05 18.71
CA GLN A 312 -15.76 11.20 17.95
C GLN A 312 -15.47 11.62 16.50
N VAL A 313 -14.55 12.56 16.29
CA VAL A 313 -14.14 12.97 14.94
C VAL A 313 -13.47 11.83 14.20
N CYS A 314 -12.55 11.10 14.85
CA CYS A 314 -11.88 9.96 14.22
C CYS A 314 -12.88 8.88 13.76
N VAL A 315 -13.80 8.47 14.63
CA VAL A 315 -14.81 7.46 14.33
C VAL A 315 -15.74 7.94 13.21
N SER A 316 -16.29 9.16 13.33
CA SER A 316 -17.25 9.68 12.34
C SER A 316 -16.61 9.89 10.97
N ALA A 317 -15.40 10.44 10.91
CA ALA A 317 -14.69 10.67 9.66
C ALA A 317 -14.34 9.35 8.96
N GLN A 318 -13.79 8.36 9.70
CA GLN A 318 -13.51 7.03 9.17
C GLN A 318 -14.77 6.40 8.57
N THR A 319 -15.87 6.40 9.33
CA THR A 319 -17.15 5.82 8.87
C THR A 319 -17.58 6.43 7.55
N VAL A 320 -17.55 7.76 7.42
CA VAL A 320 -18.00 8.46 6.19
C VAL A 320 -17.05 8.17 5.01
N ILE A 321 -15.73 8.19 5.22
CA ILE A 321 -14.76 7.88 4.17
C ILE A 321 -14.98 6.47 3.64
N ILE A 322 -15.06 5.50 4.54
CA ILE A 322 -15.20 4.09 4.17
C ILE A 322 -16.58 3.80 3.57
N GLU A 323 -17.64 4.40 4.10
CA GLU A 323 -18.97 4.22 3.53
C GLU A 323 -19.04 4.71 2.09
N GLN A 324 -18.40 5.82 1.77
CA GLN A 324 -18.37 6.33 0.42
C GLN A 324 -17.61 5.37 -0.53
N LEU A 325 -16.46 4.86 -0.12
CA LEU A 325 -15.70 3.87 -0.90
C LEU A 325 -16.54 2.62 -1.16
N VAL A 326 -17.07 2.02 -0.10
CA VAL A 326 -17.83 0.77 -0.18
C VAL A 326 -19.11 0.94 -0.99
N ARG A 327 -19.81 2.07 -0.85
CA ARG A 327 -21.01 2.37 -1.63
C ARG A 327 -20.71 2.45 -3.12
N GLN A 328 -19.68 3.20 -3.54
CA GLN A 328 -19.34 3.32 -4.95
C GLN A 328 -18.80 2.00 -5.51
N PHE A 329 -18.04 1.27 -4.72
CA PHE A 329 -17.58 -0.05 -5.10
C PHE A 329 -18.72 -1.05 -5.30
N LYS A 330 -19.72 -1.06 -4.41
CA LYS A 330 -20.95 -1.88 -4.57
C LYS A 330 -21.73 -1.50 -5.82
N ARG A 331 -21.84 -0.21 -6.14
CA ARG A 331 -22.50 0.24 -7.39
C ARG A 331 -21.76 -0.26 -8.62
N ALA A 332 -20.42 -0.16 -8.62
CA ALA A 332 -19.59 -0.71 -9.69
C ALA A 332 -19.74 -2.23 -9.80
N MET A 333 -19.76 -2.95 -8.67
CA MET A 333 -20.03 -4.41 -8.66
C MET A 333 -21.37 -4.77 -9.29
N ALA A 334 -22.43 -4.03 -8.96
CA ALA A 334 -23.75 -4.27 -9.52
C ALA A 334 -23.80 -4.02 -11.03
N HIS A 335 -23.04 -3.05 -11.53
CA HIS A 335 -22.95 -2.71 -12.95
C HIS A 335 -22.10 -3.70 -13.75
N TYR A 336 -20.88 -4.00 -13.25
CA TYR A 336 -19.89 -4.81 -13.97
C TYR A 336 -19.99 -6.31 -13.73
N GLN A 337 -20.65 -6.75 -12.66
CA GLN A 337 -20.84 -8.15 -12.27
C GLN A 337 -19.52 -8.97 -12.27
N PRO A 338 -18.51 -8.59 -11.46
CA PRO A 338 -17.21 -9.23 -11.45
C PRO A 338 -17.28 -10.67 -10.92
N LYS A 339 -16.40 -11.54 -11.40
CA LYS A 339 -16.20 -12.90 -10.87
C LYS A 339 -15.40 -12.87 -9.57
N SER A 340 -14.51 -11.92 -9.42
CA SER A 340 -13.72 -11.72 -8.19
C SER A 340 -13.57 -10.23 -7.87
N ILE A 341 -13.26 -9.93 -6.62
CA ILE A 341 -13.01 -8.56 -6.17
C ILE A 341 -11.68 -8.46 -5.41
N GLY A 342 -11.05 -7.28 -5.46
CA GLY A 342 -9.79 -7.03 -4.80
C GLY A 342 -9.72 -5.71 -4.03
N LEU A 343 -8.80 -5.68 -3.05
CA LEU A 343 -8.51 -4.49 -2.24
C LEU A 343 -7.00 -4.39 -1.99
N SER A 344 -6.40 -3.23 -2.29
CA SER A 344 -4.98 -2.96 -2.03
C SER A 344 -4.69 -1.48 -1.80
N GLY A 345 -3.40 -1.15 -1.55
CA GLY A 345 -2.93 0.18 -1.18
C GLY A 345 -2.95 0.42 0.33
N GLY A 346 -2.27 1.47 0.80
CA GLY A 346 -2.05 1.73 2.24
C GLY A 346 -3.32 1.79 3.08
N VAL A 347 -4.39 2.40 2.56
CA VAL A 347 -5.69 2.49 3.26
C VAL A 347 -6.37 1.11 3.37
N SER A 348 -6.00 0.14 2.55
CA SER A 348 -6.50 -1.23 2.65
C SER A 348 -6.09 -1.95 3.95
N ALA A 349 -5.15 -1.38 4.71
CA ALA A 349 -4.81 -1.84 6.06
C ALA A 349 -5.90 -1.53 7.09
N ASN A 350 -6.82 -0.59 6.79
CA ASN A 350 -7.89 -0.20 7.71
C ASN A 350 -8.82 -1.38 8.02
N PRO A 351 -9.01 -1.74 9.31
CA PRO A 351 -9.76 -2.94 9.69
C PRO A 351 -11.23 -2.87 9.31
N LEU A 352 -11.87 -1.71 9.44
CA LEU A 352 -13.29 -1.54 9.06
C LEU A 352 -13.48 -1.70 7.54
N LEU A 353 -12.59 -1.12 6.72
CA LEU A 353 -12.64 -1.28 5.27
C LEU A 353 -12.48 -2.75 4.86
N ARG A 354 -11.48 -3.44 5.41
CA ARG A 354 -11.25 -4.88 5.16
C ARG A 354 -12.48 -5.70 5.48
N LYS A 355 -13.05 -5.51 6.67
CA LYS A 355 -14.27 -6.20 7.12
C LYS A 355 -15.44 -5.96 6.17
N LYS A 356 -15.69 -4.70 5.77
CA LYS A 356 -16.77 -4.37 4.84
C LYS A 356 -16.58 -5.01 3.45
N ILE A 357 -15.37 -5.05 2.92
CA ILE A 357 -15.06 -5.69 1.62
C ILE A 357 -15.15 -7.21 1.72
N GLN A 358 -14.62 -7.83 2.78
CA GLN A 358 -14.71 -9.29 3.00
C GLN A 358 -16.13 -9.81 3.09
N ASN A 359 -17.05 -8.97 3.56
CA ASN A 359 -18.48 -9.31 3.72
C ASN A 359 -19.32 -9.10 2.45
N LEU A 360 -18.71 -8.73 1.32
CA LEU A 360 -19.41 -8.63 0.05
C LEU A 360 -19.70 -10.02 -0.55
N ASN A 361 -20.84 -10.13 -1.24
CA ASN A 361 -21.37 -11.39 -1.78
C ASN A 361 -20.71 -11.78 -3.14
N VAL A 362 -19.41 -11.56 -3.28
CA VAL A 362 -18.62 -11.99 -4.45
C VAL A 362 -17.43 -12.77 -3.95
N LYS A 363 -17.11 -13.88 -4.56
CA LYS A 363 -15.97 -14.74 -4.21
C LYS A 363 -15.25 -15.18 -5.48
N PRO A 364 -13.91 -15.20 -5.48
CA PRO A 364 -13.02 -14.89 -4.34
C PRO A 364 -12.90 -13.39 -4.05
N VAL A 365 -12.60 -13.05 -2.79
CA VAL A 365 -12.19 -11.72 -2.33
C VAL A 365 -10.68 -11.73 -2.09
N LEU A 366 -9.93 -10.98 -2.86
CA LEU A 366 -8.48 -10.92 -2.79
C LEU A 366 -8.04 -9.61 -2.11
N ILE A 367 -7.48 -9.72 -0.91
CA ILE A 367 -7.03 -8.56 -0.14
C ILE A 367 -5.53 -8.66 0.09
N ALA A 368 -4.80 -7.59 -0.20
CA ALA A 368 -3.36 -7.53 0.04
C ALA A 368 -3.02 -7.86 1.50
N HIS A 369 -1.98 -8.68 1.69
CA HIS A 369 -1.48 -8.98 3.02
C HIS A 369 -1.08 -7.68 3.75
N PRO A 370 -1.31 -7.52 5.06
CA PRO A 370 -1.02 -6.27 5.77
C PRO A 370 0.40 -5.72 5.56
N LYS A 371 1.39 -6.59 5.38
CA LYS A 371 2.78 -6.20 5.06
C LYS A 371 2.99 -5.73 3.61
N LEU A 372 2.00 -5.90 2.73
CA LEU A 372 2.03 -5.51 1.32
C LEU A 372 1.10 -4.33 1.01
N THR A 373 0.48 -3.73 2.02
CA THR A 373 -0.45 -2.61 1.83
C THR A 373 0.26 -1.27 1.62
N GLY A 374 1.32 -0.98 2.38
CA GLY A 374 2.19 0.20 2.20
C GLY A 374 3.17 0.02 1.04
N ASP A 375 4.00 1.04 0.82
CA ASP A 375 5.02 1.02 -0.22
C ASP A 375 6.13 0.02 0.13
N ASN A 376 6.34 -0.94 -0.74
CA ASN A 376 7.31 -2.02 -0.54
C ASN A 376 7.80 -2.61 -1.85
N ALA A 377 9.03 -3.11 -1.86
CA ALA A 377 9.64 -3.68 -3.07
C ALA A 377 9.05 -5.04 -3.47
N ILE A 378 8.39 -5.78 -2.56
CA ILE A 378 7.75 -7.05 -2.92
C ILE A 378 6.69 -6.82 -3.99
N MET A 379 5.82 -5.82 -3.80
CA MET A 379 4.75 -5.49 -4.76
C MET A 379 5.32 -5.13 -6.15
N ILE A 380 6.49 -4.49 -6.19
CA ILE A 380 7.18 -4.15 -7.44
C ILE A 380 7.74 -5.41 -8.11
N GLY A 381 8.27 -6.33 -7.33
CA GLY A 381 8.69 -7.65 -7.83
C GLY A 381 7.55 -8.44 -8.45
N LEU A 382 6.37 -8.43 -7.80
CA LEU A 382 5.15 -9.10 -8.29
C LEU A 382 4.68 -8.52 -9.63
N ALA A 383 4.56 -7.20 -9.71
CA ALA A 383 4.13 -6.52 -10.94
C ALA A 383 5.17 -6.65 -12.06
N GLY A 384 6.46 -6.51 -11.73
CA GLY A 384 7.55 -6.65 -12.69
C GLY A 384 7.66 -8.07 -13.27
N TYR A 385 7.49 -9.09 -12.43
CA TYR A 385 7.45 -10.48 -12.89
C TYR A 385 6.32 -10.74 -13.89
N ARG A 386 5.13 -10.15 -13.63
CA ARG A 386 4.02 -10.20 -14.58
C ARG A 386 4.42 -9.63 -15.94
N LEU A 387 5.03 -8.45 -15.99
CA LEU A 387 5.43 -7.79 -17.24
C LEU A 387 6.37 -8.64 -18.10
N VAL A 388 7.34 -9.29 -17.47
CA VAL A 388 8.34 -10.13 -18.19
C VAL A 388 7.69 -11.40 -18.73
N ASN A 389 6.79 -12.05 -17.99
CA ASN A 389 6.18 -13.32 -18.42
C ASN A 389 5.08 -13.17 -19.46
N LEU A 390 4.56 -11.96 -19.66
CA LEU A 390 3.52 -11.70 -20.63
C LEU A 390 4.09 -11.30 -22.00
N ASN A 391 5.27 -10.69 -22.01
CA ASN A 391 6.00 -10.36 -23.24
C ASN A 391 6.66 -11.58 -23.92
N CYS A 392 6.72 -12.75 -23.23
CA CYS A 392 7.26 -13.97 -23.81
C CYS A 392 6.23 -14.82 -24.59
N ASN A 393 4.97 -14.41 -24.61
CA ASN A 393 3.88 -15.14 -25.30
C ASN A 393 3.36 -14.42 -26.57
N ASN A 394 4.07 -13.39 -27.07
CA ASN A 394 3.80 -12.73 -28.35
C ASN A 394 4.87 -13.06 -29.40
#